data_0871a1792f32d45128587264d202a5ba
#
_entry.id   0871a1792f32d45128587264d202a5ba
#
_cell.length_a   1.000
_cell.length_b   1.000
_cell.length_c   1.000
_cell.angle_alpha   90.00
_cell.angle_beta   90.00
_cell.angle_gamma   90.00
#
_symmetry.space_group_name_H-M   'P 1'
#
loop_
_entity.id
_entity.type
_entity.pdbx_description
1 polymer ?
#
loop_
_entity_poly.entity_id
_entity_poly.type
_entity_poly.pdbx_seq_one_letter_code
_entity_poly.pdbx_strand_id
1 'polypeptide(L)'
;MQENFESNFLVESWVDFQQSVAVFSGTDVAIASAPVVLLAAGVTIFLGVAGEAFFKRTGIPDVAFLMILGVIIGPVLGIIQPAVVVEVVPYFAAIALIIIMFDGGLHMDIKQIVRTAHFSVLLALLSFAVSIIVVMLIAHFGLGWEWLDSILLGSIVGGSSSVIVFGLVRNFQVSEETRSMLSFESAITDILATIIAFILFEAILTSQFDVDLLGQTIGRAVAVGLILGLGVGIPWMYVTTKLANAQHSYMLTLGILFVLFFMANEFGESGALTALVFGLMLGNKSRLSKVLKFKLPKIGADDTMHSQLTFLVRAFFFVFVGLLASFGQLEYLFFGVIATIAIYVGRIIVTKVSLTKRFSQLDKKVTEVMIPRGLAAAVLATFPLSYGLPNAEAYPQIVFFIIMTSVIITTIGLGKAKNIPPPDNVEGGFIKKSPDEKDVPEKDDEPKIVKLSESEKNKL
;
A
#
# COMPACT_ATOMS: atom_id res chain seq x y z
N MET A 1 27.20 -38.45 29.57
CA MET A 1 26.77 -37.63 30.73
C MET A 1 26.84 -36.11 30.46
N GLN A 2 27.75 -35.66 29.60
CA GLN A 2 27.83 -34.22 29.21
C GLN A 2 26.74 -33.76 28.20
N GLU A 3 26.35 -34.59 27.25
CA GLU A 3 25.32 -34.25 26.26
C GLU A 3 23.91 -34.02 26.85
N ASN A 4 23.58 -34.73 27.96
CA ASN A 4 22.29 -34.52 28.63
C ASN A 4 22.26 -33.25 29.50
N PHE A 5 23.42 -32.69 29.86
CA PHE A 5 23.49 -31.50 30.70
C PHE A 5 23.26 -30.23 29.85
N GLU A 6 23.83 -30.15 28.63
CA GLU A 6 23.64 -29.01 27.75
C GLU A 6 22.21 -28.93 27.20
N SER A 7 21.58 -30.08 26.88
CA SER A 7 20.19 -30.08 26.38
C SER A 7 19.20 -29.66 27.48
N ASN A 8 19.40 -30.08 28.72
CA ASN A 8 18.55 -29.65 29.85
C ASN A 8 18.77 -28.18 30.20
N PHE A 9 19.99 -27.67 30.16
CA PHE A 9 20.25 -26.25 30.43
C PHE A 9 19.59 -25.31 29.40
N LEU A 10 19.63 -25.67 28.12
CA LEU A 10 18.95 -24.90 27.07
C LEU A 10 17.43 -24.96 27.23
N VAL A 11 16.87 -26.12 27.60
CA VAL A 11 15.43 -26.24 27.82
C VAL A 11 14.98 -25.46 29.05
N GLU A 12 15.72 -25.55 30.16
CA GLU A 12 15.41 -24.79 31.38
C GLU A 12 15.55 -23.28 31.15
N SER A 13 16.59 -22.81 30.47
CA SER A 13 16.76 -21.40 30.13
C SER A 13 15.64 -20.85 29.21
N TRP A 14 15.10 -21.68 28.32
CA TRP A 14 13.94 -21.33 27.49
C TRP A 14 12.64 -21.28 28.30
N VAL A 15 12.44 -22.18 29.24
CA VAL A 15 11.27 -22.17 30.14
C VAL A 15 11.29 -20.94 31.04
N ASP A 16 12.47 -20.60 31.61
CA ASP A 16 12.63 -19.39 32.42
C ASP A 16 12.46 -18.11 31.64
N PHE A 17 12.91 -18.07 30.38
CA PHE A 17 12.66 -16.95 29.48
C PHE A 17 11.16 -16.81 29.16
N GLN A 18 10.46 -17.90 28.89
CA GLN A 18 9.02 -17.90 28.68
C GLN A 18 8.24 -17.43 29.90
N GLN A 19 8.63 -17.85 31.09
CA GLN A 19 8.01 -17.40 32.34
C GLN A 19 8.29 -15.93 32.63
N SER A 20 9.49 -15.43 32.36
CA SER A 20 9.83 -14.01 32.53
C SER A 20 9.07 -13.11 31.55
N VAL A 21 8.84 -13.54 30.33
CA VAL A 21 8.02 -12.82 29.34
C VAL A 21 6.53 -12.84 29.75
N ALA A 22 6.02 -13.94 30.27
CA ALA A 22 4.65 -14.06 30.77
C ALA A 22 4.39 -13.16 32.00
N VAL A 23 5.37 -13.02 32.88
CA VAL A 23 5.31 -12.12 34.06
C VAL A 23 5.32 -10.63 33.63
N PHE A 24 5.97 -10.31 32.52
CA PHE A 24 6.00 -8.93 31.99
C PHE A 24 4.68 -8.51 31.34
N SER A 25 3.87 -9.45 30.84
CA SER A 25 2.62 -9.15 30.14
C SER A 25 1.40 -8.99 31.05
N GLY A 26 1.47 -9.44 32.32
CA GLY A 26 0.37 -9.27 33.30
C GLY A 26 -0.98 -9.87 32.86
N THR A 27 -1.00 -10.63 31.78
CA THR A 27 -2.19 -11.23 31.18
C THR A 27 -2.03 -12.74 31.12
N ASP A 28 -3.05 -13.49 31.52
CA ASP A 28 -3.17 -14.94 31.33
C ASP A 28 -3.30 -15.36 29.85
N VAL A 29 -2.82 -14.52 28.93
CA VAL A 29 -2.83 -14.81 27.50
C VAL A 29 -1.69 -15.78 27.21
N ALA A 30 -2.03 -16.99 26.78
CA ALA A 30 -1.06 -17.97 26.31
C ALA A 30 -0.31 -17.38 25.09
N ILE A 31 0.83 -16.74 25.34
CA ILE A 31 1.72 -16.24 24.30
C ILE A 31 2.19 -17.47 23.51
N ALA A 32 1.93 -17.49 22.22
CA ALA A 32 2.46 -18.55 21.36
C ALA A 32 3.95 -18.67 21.58
N SER A 33 4.46 -19.87 21.82
CA SER A 33 5.88 -20.07 22.09
C SER A 33 6.73 -19.47 20.97
N ALA A 34 7.88 -18.88 21.28
CA ALA A 34 8.77 -18.25 20.29
C ALA A 34 9.03 -19.13 19.05
N PRO A 35 9.25 -20.48 19.17
CA PRO A 35 9.34 -21.35 18.00
C PRO A 35 8.11 -21.33 17.08
N VAL A 36 6.90 -21.25 17.63
CA VAL A 36 5.66 -21.18 16.85
C VAL A 36 5.54 -19.85 16.11
N VAL A 37 5.90 -18.74 16.75
CA VAL A 37 5.92 -17.42 16.09
C VAL A 37 6.95 -17.41 14.96
N LEU A 38 8.14 -17.95 15.17
CA LEU A 38 9.18 -18.05 14.15
C LEU A 38 8.75 -18.97 12.99
N LEU A 39 8.08 -20.09 13.28
CA LEU A 39 7.53 -20.96 12.25
C LEU A 39 6.47 -20.22 11.42
N ALA A 40 5.52 -19.54 12.08
CA ALA A 40 4.51 -18.75 11.40
C ALA A 40 5.12 -17.65 10.53
N ALA A 41 6.15 -16.96 11.03
CA ALA A 41 6.89 -15.96 10.28
C ALA A 41 7.58 -16.58 9.04
N GLY A 42 8.28 -17.71 9.21
CA GLY A 42 8.93 -18.41 8.11
C GLY A 42 7.95 -18.89 7.04
N VAL A 43 6.82 -19.47 7.46
CA VAL A 43 5.73 -19.89 6.57
C VAL A 43 5.13 -18.68 5.84
N THR A 44 4.91 -17.56 6.53
CA THR A 44 4.41 -16.32 5.92
C THR A 44 5.34 -15.81 4.81
N ILE A 45 6.65 -15.76 5.07
CA ILE A 45 7.63 -15.33 4.06
C ILE A 45 7.63 -16.29 2.87
N PHE A 46 7.70 -17.61 3.14
CA PHE A 46 7.75 -18.61 2.07
C PHE A 46 6.49 -18.58 1.19
N LEU A 47 5.30 -18.58 1.80
CA LEU A 47 4.03 -18.54 1.07
C LEU A 47 3.79 -17.17 0.42
N GLY A 48 4.29 -16.08 1.00
CA GLY A 48 4.27 -14.76 0.40
C GLY A 48 5.07 -14.73 -0.91
N VAL A 49 6.29 -15.26 -0.92
CA VAL A 49 7.11 -15.37 -2.13
C VAL A 49 6.45 -16.30 -3.17
N ALA A 50 5.90 -17.43 -2.74
CA ALA A 50 5.16 -18.34 -3.61
C ALA A 50 3.90 -17.66 -4.19
N GLY A 51 3.17 -16.89 -3.37
CA GLY A 51 2.01 -16.12 -3.78
C GLY A 51 2.35 -15.03 -4.79
N GLU A 52 3.45 -14.31 -4.63
CA GLU A 52 3.94 -13.35 -5.61
C GLU A 52 4.31 -14.00 -6.95
N ALA A 53 4.97 -15.16 -6.89
CA ALA A 53 5.28 -15.95 -8.10
C ALA A 53 4.00 -16.45 -8.80
N PHE A 54 2.99 -16.83 -8.02
CA PHE A 54 1.68 -17.23 -8.53
C PHE A 54 0.93 -16.03 -9.14
N PHE A 55 0.95 -14.87 -8.51
CA PHE A 55 0.40 -13.62 -9.04
C PHE A 55 0.98 -13.26 -10.40
N LYS A 56 2.30 -13.33 -10.55
CA LYS A 56 2.99 -13.06 -11.82
C LYS A 56 2.53 -13.99 -12.97
N ARG A 57 2.10 -15.22 -12.64
CA ARG A 57 1.61 -16.20 -13.62
C ARG A 57 0.12 -16.11 -13.91
N THR A 58 -0.70 -15.88 -12.88
CA THR A 58 -2.17 -15.97 -12.96
C THR A 58 -2.87 -14.63 -13.01
N GLY A 59 -2.23 -13.58 -12.49
CA GLY A 59 -2.84 -12.27 -12.27
C GLY A 59 -3.77 -12.21 -11.05
N ILE A 60 -3.79 -13.26 -10.19
CA ILE A 60 -4.54 -13.26 -8.93
C ILE A 60 -3.63 -12.66 -7.86
N PRO A 61 -4.01 -11.52 -7.23
CA PRO A 61 -3.19 -10.87 -6.21
C PRO A 61 -2.81 -11.79 -5.04
N ASP A 62 -1.54 -11.74 -4.64
CA ASP A 62 -0.97 -12.48 -3.51
C ASP A 62 -1.64 -12.16 -2.16
N VAL A 63 -2.22 -10.97 -2.05
CA VAL A 63 -2.98 -10.50 -0.89
C VAL A 63 -4.03 -11.51 -0.41
N ALA A 64 -4.79 -12.10 -1.34
CA ALA A 64 -5.82 -13.07 -0.99
C ALA A 64 -5.22 -14.32 -0.30
N PHE A 65 -4.09 -14.81 -0.80
CA PHE A 65 -3.39 -15.96 -0.20
C PHE A 65 -2.87 -15.66 1.20
N LEU A 66 -2.27 -14.48 1.39
CA LEU A 66 -1.73 -14.06 2.68
C LEU A 66 -2.84 -13.88 3.72
N MET A 67 -3.97 -13.29 3.33
CA MET A 67 -5.13 -13.13 4.22
C MET A 67 -5.75 -14.49 4.58
N ILE A 68 -5.88 -15.41 3.62
CA ILE A 68 -6.36 -16.78 3.90
C ILE A 68 -5.37 -17.51 4.82
N LEU A 69 -4.08 -17.34 4.64
CA LEU A 69 -3.06 -17.91 5.54
C LEU A 69 -3.27 -17.40 6.97
N GLY A 70 -3.51 -16.10 7.16
CA GLY A 70 -3.82 -15.52 8.46
C GLY A 70 -5.07 -16.15 9.10
N VAL A 71 -6.12 -16.34 8.31
CA VAL A 71 -7.34 -17.04 8.76
C VAL A 71 -7.04 -18.47 9.19
N ILE A 72 -6.22 -19.19 8.43
CA ILE A 72 -5.87 -20.58 8.77
C ILE A 72 -5.07 -20.62 10.08
N ILE A 73 -4.05 -19.77 10.24
CA ILE A 73 -3.17 -19.75 11.44
C ILE A 73 -3.94 -19.29 12.69
N GLY A 74 -4.83 -18.32 12.56
CA GLY A 74 -5.62 -17.75 13.66
C GLY A 74 -6.94 -18.48 13.87
N PRO A 75 -8.06 -18.01 13.29
CA PRO A 75 -9.40 -18.49 13.57
C PRO A 75 -9.62 -20.00 13.37
N VAL A 76 -8.92 -20.63 12.39
CA VAL A 76 -9.12 -22.03 12.05
C VAL A 76 -8.28 -22.96 12.92
N LEU A 77 -6.98 -22.72 13.04
CA LEU A 77 -6.07 -23.59 13.78
C LEU A 77 -5.83 -23.13 15.23
N GLY A 78 -6.17 -21.90 15.58
CA GLY A 78 -5.98 -21.34 16.93
C GLY A 78 -4.50 -21.25 17.35
N ILE A 79 -3.56 -21.25 16.38
CA ILE A 79 -2.11 -21.24 16.67
C ILE A 79 -1.70 -19.90 17.27
N ILE A 80 -2.26 -18.80 16.73
CA ILE A 80 -2.04 -17.44 17.22
C ILE A 80 -3.41 -16.87 17.62
N GLN A 81 -3.51 -16.44 18.88
CA GLN A 81 -4.74 -15.82 19.36
C GLN A 81 -4.83 -14.36 18.91
N PRO A 82 -6.01 -13.87 18.49
CA PRO A 82 -6.21 -12.47 18.07
C PRO A 82 -5.77 -11.46 19.14
N ALA A 83 -5.95 -11.77 20.42
CA ALA A 83 -5.56 -10.89 21.54
C ALA A 83 -4.07 -10.52 21.52
N VAL A 84 -3.18 -11.46 21.21
CA VAL A 84 -1.73 -11.20 21.09
C VAL A 84 -1.42 -10.27 19.92
N VAL A 85 -2.18 -10.44 18.83
CA VAL A 85 -2.02 -9.64 17.61
C VAL A 85 -2.42 -8.19 17.87
N VAL A 86 -3.54 -7.96 18.57
CA VAL A 86 -4.07 -6.62 18.86
C VAL A 86 -3.06 -5.76 19.63
N GLU A 87 -2.28 -6.32 20.56
CA GLU A 87 -1.27 -5.58 21.31
C GLU A 87 -0.11 -5.08 20.43
N VAL A 88 0.27 -5.83 19.39
CA VAL A 88 1.40 -5.51 18.51
C VAL A 88 0.97 -4.67 17.30
N VAL A 89 -0.30 -4.76 16.91
CA VAL A 89 -0.87 -4.08 15.73
C VAL A 89 -0.54 -2.59 15.67
N PRO A 90 -0.65 -1.76 16.71
CA PRO A 90 -0.41 -0.32 16.60
C PRO A 90 1.00 0.02 16.12
N TYR A 91 2.00 -0.66 16.66
CA TYR A 91 3.40 -0.44 16.30
C TYR A 91 3.68 -0.92 14.87
N PHE A 92 3.15 -2.08 14.53
CA PHE A 92 3.35 -2.66 13.20
C PHE A 92 2.56 -1.89 12.13
N ALA A 93 1.36 -1.40 12.46
CA ALA A 93 0.55 -0.56 11.59
C ALA A 93 1.24 0.79 11.29
N ALA A 94 1.85 1.42 12.30
CA ALA A 94 2.63 2.65 12.11
C ALA A 94 3.81 2.42 11.15
N ILE A 95 4.60 1.36 11.36
CA ILE A 95 5.72 0.99 10.47
C ILE A 95 5.21 0.70 9.05
N ALA A 96 4.12 -0.05 8.94
CA ALA A 96 3.52 -0.38 7.66
C ALA A 96 3.05 0.88 6.93
N LEU A 97 2.34 1.78 7.62
CA LEU A 97 1.87 3.04 7.07
C LEU A 97 3.01 3.91 6.54
N ILE A 98 4.09 4.07 7.34
CA ILE A 98 5.27 4.83 6.94
C ILE A 98 5.87 4.26 5.65
N ILE A 99 6.10 2.95 5.62
CA ILE A 99 6.75 2.28 4.48
C ILE A 99 5.87 2.33 3.23
N ILE A 100 4.56 2.13 3.38
CA ILE A 100 3.62 2.19 2.25
C ILE A 100 3.52 3.59 1.66
N MET A 101 3.40 4.61 2.52
CA MET A 101 3.32 6.00 2.06
C MET A 101 4.63 6.43 1.39
N PHE A 102 5.76 6.04 1.95
CA PHE A 102 7.07 6.29 1.35
C PHE A 102 7.21 5.57 -0.01
N ASP A 103 6.84 4.29 -0.09
CA ASP A 103 6.85 3.50 -1.34
C ASP A 103 5.94 4.12 -2.40
N GLY A 104 4.72 4.50 -2.01
CA GLY A 104 3.79 5.23 -2.89
C GLY A 104 4.44 6.49 -3.47
N GLY A 105 5.07 7.30 -2.62
CA GLY A 105 5.80 8.50 -3.03
C GLY A 105 6.95 8.20 -4.00
N LEU A 106 7.77 7.18 -3.72
CA LEU A 106 8.91 6.78 -4.57
C LEU A 106 8.50 6.44 -6.00
N HIS A 107 7.34 5.79 -6.17
CA HIS A 107 6.84 5.34 -7.47
C HIS A 107 6.04 6.40 -8.24
N MET A 108 5.72 7.54 -7.62
CA MET A 108 4.99 8.63 -8.28
C MET A 108 5.91 9.50 -9.13
N ASP A 109 5.55 9.69 -10.41
CA ASP A 109 6.24 10.58 -11.33
C ASP A 109 5.57 11.95 -11.39
N ILE A 110 6.25 12.99 -10.88
CA ILE A 110 5.74 14.38 -10.84
C ILE A 110 5.29 14.86 -12.24
N LYS A 111 5.98 14.51 -13.32
CA LYS A 111 5.61 14.94 -14.67
C LYS A 111 4.30 14.27 -15.14
N GLN A 112 4.14 12.99 -14.83
CA GLN A 112 2.90 12.26 -15.16
C GLN A 112 1.73 12.81 -14.34
N ILE A 113 1.97 13.09 -13.04
CA ILE A 113 0.99 13.75 -12.17
C ILE A 113 0.44 15.00 -12.83
N VAL A 114 1.31 15.90 -13.28
CA VAL A 114 0.91 17.18 -13.90
C VAL A 114 0.19 16.96 -15.24
N ARG A 115 0.62 15.97 -16.03
CA ARG A 115 0.06 15.72 -17.38
C ARG A 115 -1.31 15.06 -17.36
N THR A 116 -1.56 14.14 -16.43
CA THR A 116 -2.82 13.39 -16.33
C THR A 116 -3.73 13.87 -15.18
N ALA A 117 -3.29 14.90 -14.45
CA ALA A 117 -3.94 15.38 -13.22
C ALA A 117 -5.44 15.58 -13.37
N HIS A 118 -5.90 16.18 -14.47
CA HIS A 118 -7.30 16.52 -14.63
C HIS A 118 -8.22 15.29 -14.57
N PHE A 119 -7.96 14.26 -15.38
CA PHE A 119 -8.78 13.04 -15.39
C PHE A 119 -8.56 12.17 -14.16
N SER A 120 -7.31 12.06 -13.71
CA SER A 120 -6.96 11.24 -12.55
C SER A 120 -7.53 11.81 -11.26
N VAL A 121 -7.43 13.12 -11.06
CA VAL A 121 -7.98 13.79 -9.87
C VAL A 121 -9.50 13.71 -9.86
N LEU A 122 -10.16 13.95 -11.01
CA LEU A 122 -11.61 13.84 -11.11
C LEU A 122 -12.08 12.41 -10.80
N LEU A 123 -11.42 11.41 -11.40
CA LEU A 123 -11.72 9.99 -11.16
C LEU A 123 -11.49 9.64 -9.69
N ALA A 124 -10.37 10.08 -9.09
CA ALA A 124 -10.03 9.83 -7.70
C ALA A 124 -11.07 10.43 -6.75
N LEU A 125 -11.38 11.72 -6.89
CA LEU A 125 -12.32 12.40 -6.01
C LEU A 125 -13.74 11.83 -6.13
N LEU A 126 -14.23 11.57 -7.35
CA LEU A 126 -15.56 10.99 -7.53
C LEU A 126 -15.63 9.54 -7.02
N SER A 127 -14.61 8.71 -7.32
CA SER A 127 -14.58 7.33 -6.85
C SER A 127 -14.50 7.25 -5.33
N PHE A 128 -13.69 8.11 -4.73
CA PHE A 128 -13.53 8.19 -3.29
C PHE A 128 -14.82 8.66 -2.60
N ALA A 129 -15.41 9.75 -3.09
CA ALA A 129 -16.67 10.29 -2.56
C ALA A 129 -17.83 9.29 -2.67
N VAL A 130 -17.98 8.64 -3.83
CA VAL A 130 -19.02 7.62 -4.04
C VAL A 130 -18.78 6.42 -3.09
N SER A 131 -17.53 5.99 -2.92
CA SER A 131 -17.21 4.90 -1.98
C SER A 131 -17.58 5.26 -0.55
N ILE A 132 -17.23 6.47 -0.09
CA ILE A 132 -17.62 6.95 1.26
C ILE A 132 -19.13 6.96 1.41
N ILE A 133 -19.85 7.61 0.50
CA ILE A 133 -21.31 7.76 0.60
C ILE A 133 -22.01 6.40 0.63
N VAL A 134 -21.61 5.50 -0.26
CA VAL A 134 -22.22 4.16 -0.34
C VAL A 134 -21.98 3.34 0.93
N VAL A 135 -20.73 3.29 1.40
CA VAL A 135 -20.38 2.52 2.60
C VAL A 135 -20.99 3.16 3.85
N MET A 136 -20.97 4.50 3.95
CA MET A 136 -21.61 5.25 5.03
C MET A 136 -23.11 4.91 5.15
N LEU A 137 -23.83 4.96 4.01
CA LEU A 137 -25.27 4.65 4.02
C LEU A 137 -25.54 3.21 4.43
N ILE A 138 -24.77 2.25 3.91
CA ILE A 138 -24.95 0.84 4.24
C ILE A 138 -24.57 0.58 5.72
N ALA A 139 -23.51 1.21 6.25
CA ALA A 139 -23.11 1.06 7.65
C ALA A 139 -24.14 1.69 8.60
N HIS A 140 -24.60 2.90 8.31
CA HIS A 140 -25.56 3.60 9.15
C HIS A 140 -26.92 2.87 9.19
N PHE A 141 -27.49 2.55 8.03
CA PHE A 141 -28.81 1.91 7.94
C PHE A 141 -28.78 0.38 8.12
N GLY A 142 -27.66 -0.28 7.80
CA GLY A 142 -27.54 -1.73 7.89
C GLY A 142 -26.98 -2.23 9.22
N LEU A 143 -25.99 -1.56 9.79
CA LEU A 143 -25.36 -1.93 11.07
C LEU A 143 -25.81 -1.02 12.24
N GLY A 144 -26.55 0.06 11.97
CA GLY A 144 -26.99 1.01 13.00
C GLY A 144 -25.85 1.86 13.55
N TRP A 145 -24.73 2.01 12.84
CA TRP A 145 -23.58 2.79 13.29
C TRP A 145 -23.88 4.28 13.26
N GLU A 146 -23.23 5.04 14.16
CA GLU A 146 -23.26 6.49 14.12
C GLU A 146 -22.71 7.04 12.80
N TRP A 147 -23.12 8.25 12.42
CA TRP A 147 -22.73 8.86 11.15
C TRP A 147 -21.21 8.98 11.01
N LEU A 148 -20.51 9.42 12.05
CA LEU A 148 -19.05 9.59 12.01
C LEU A 148 -18.32 8.27 11.85
N ASP A 149 -18.71 7.22 12.58
CA ASP A 149 -18.15 5.88 12.44
C ASP A 149 -18.40 5.31 11.03
N SER A 150 -19.59 5.56 10.50
CA SER A 150 -19.98 5.12 9.16
C SER A 150 -19.18 5.84 8.06
N ILE A 151 -18.93 7.15 8.20
CA ILE A 151 -18.07 7.94 7.30
C ILE A 151 -16.63 7.45 7.42
N LEU A 152 -16.16 7.17 8.65
CA LEU A 152 -14.82 6.64 8.90
C LEU A 152 -14.60 5.31 8.17
N LEU A 153 -15.52 4.35 8.31
CA LEU A 153 -15.44 3.08 7.57
C LEU A 153 -15.42 3.33 6.06
N GLY A 154 -16.28 4.22 5.56
CA GLY A 154 -16.30 4.61 4.15
C GLY A 154 -14.99 5.21 3.67
N SER A 155 -14.34 6.07 4.47
CA SER A 155 -13.06 6.69 4.12
C SER A 155 -11.90 5.68 4.15
N ILE A 156 -11.87 4.78 5.13
CA ILE A 156 -10.87 3.69 5.20
C ILE A 156 -10.90 2.82 3.94
N VAL A 157 -12.09 2.46 3.46
CA VAL A 157 -12.22 1.64 2.25
C VAL A 157 -12.42 2.45 0.97
N GLY A 158 -12.34 3.77 1.03
CA GLY A 158 -12.53 4.66 -0.11
C GLY A 158 -11.43 4.55 -1.16
N GLY A 159 -10.19 4.29 -0.76
CA GLY A 159 -9.02 4.20 -1.63
C GLY A 159 -8.90 2.88 -2.38
N SER A 160 -8.37 2.92 -3.60
CA SER A 160 -7.95 1.74 -4.35
C SER A 160 -6.48 1.44 -4.09
N SER A 161 -6.11 0.16 -3.99
CA SER A 161 -4.73 -0.24 -3.66
C SER A 161 -3.75 0.05 -4.79
N SER A 162 -2.83 0.98 -4.58
CA SER A 162 -1.78 1.32 -5.53
C SER A 162 -0.90 0.11 -5.90
N VAL A 163 -0.51 -0.72 -4.93
CA VAL A 163 0.32 -1.91 -5.14
C VAL A 163 -0.37 -2.92 -6.08
N ILE A 164 -1.66 -3.19 -5.84
CA ILE A 164 -2.43 -4.15 -6.65
C ILE A 164 -2.71 -3.55 -8.04
N VAL A 165 -3.10 -2.27 -8.10
CA VAL A 165 -3.37 -1.56 -9.36
C VAL A 165 -2.14 -1.54 -10.25
N PHE A 166 -0.98 -1.13 -9.74
CA PHE A 166 0.28 -1.14 -10.50
C PHE A 166 0.62 -2.53 -11.05
N GLY A 167 0.52 -3.57 -10.21
CA GLY A 167 0.81 -4.94 -10.62
C GLY A 167 -0.12 -5.45 -11.72
N LEU A 168 -1.42 -5.15 -11.61
CA LEU A 168 -2.43 -5.62 -12.55
C LEU A 168 -2.39 -4.86 -13.88
N VAL A 169 -2.33 -3.52 -13.84
CA VAL A 169 -2.38 -2.68 -15.05
C VAL A 169 -1.19 -2.94 -15.98
N ARG A 170 -0.02 -3.27 -15.43
CA ARG A 170 1.16 -3.65 -16.23
C ARG A 170 0.95 -4.88 -17.11
N ASN A 171 0.07 -5.78 -16.72
CA ASN A 171 -0.22 -7.03 -17.43
C ASN A 171 -1.31 -6.88 -18.51
N PHE A 172 -1.89 -5.67 -18.65
CA PHE A 172 -2.93 -5.38 -19.64
C PHE A 172 -2.44 -4.40 -20.70
N GLN A 173 -2.91 -4.59 -21.93
CA GLN A 173 -2.60 -3.72 -23.07
C GLN A 173 -3.55 -2.51 -23.11
N VAL A 174 -3.65 -1.80 -21.98
CA VAL A 174 -4.36 -0.52 -21.90
C VAL A 174 -3.49 0.63 -22.40
N SER A 175 -4.12 1.74 -22.75
CA SER A 175 -3.38 2.95 -23.12
C SER A 175 -2.48 3.45 -21.98
N GLU A 176 -1.35 4.09 -22.32
CA GLU A 176 -0.46 4.70 -21.33
C GLU A 176 -1.18 5.76 -20.47
N GLU A 177 -2.14 6.45 -21.10
CA GLU A 177 -2.97 7.44 -20.41
C GLU A 177 -3.80 6.76 -19.30
N THR A 178 -4.45 5.63 -19.61
CA THR A 178 -5.21 4.85 -18.62
C THR A 178 -4.32 4.25 -17.55
N ARG A 179 -3.14 3.74 -17.92
CA ARG A 179 -2.16 3.21 -16.96
C ARG A 179 -1.74 4.29 -15.97
N SER A 180 -1.34 5.46 -16.48
CA SER A 180 -0.95 6.60 -15.65
C SER A 180 -2.10 7.13 -14.80
N MET A 181 -3.32 7.19 -15.38
CA MET A 181 -4.51 7.66 -14.69
C MET A 181 -4.87 6.76 -13.50
N LEU A 182 -4.93 5.45 -13.68
CA LEU A 182 -5.25 4.49 -12.62
C LEU A 182 -4.19 4.46 -11.53
N SER A 183 -2.93 4.53 -11.92
CA SER A 183 -1.81 4.59 -10.98
C SER A 183 -1.87 5.85 -10.12
N PHE A 184 -2.19 6.98 -10.72
CA PHE A 184 -2.28 8.24 -10.01
C PHE A 184 -3.56 8.35 -9.17
N GLU A 185 -4.69 7.84 -9.68
CA GLU A 185 -5.94 7.74 -8.92
C GLU A 185 -5.74 6.95 -7.63
N SER A 186 -5.12 5.76 -7.71
CA SER A 186 -4.92 4.92 -6.53
C SER A 186 -4.02 5.59 -5.49
N ALA A 187 -2.95 6.26 -5.93
CA ALA A 187 -2.09 7.01 -5.02
C ALA A 187 -2.80 8.18 -4.34
N ILE A 188 -3.60 8.96 -5.08
CA ILE A 188 -4.41 10.06 -4.50
C ILE A 188 -5.42 9.51 -3.48
N THR A 189 -6.12 8.44 -3.83
CA THR A 189 -7.14 7.89 -2.93
C THR A 189 -6.55 7.27 -1.67
N ASP A 190 -5.34 6.69 -1.71
CA ASP A 190 -4.63 6.24 -0.52
C ASP A 190 -4.28 7.42 0.41
N ILE A 191 -3.86 8.55 -0.15
CA ILE A 191 -3.61 9.78 0.61
C ILE A 191 -4.89 10.32 1.23
N LEU A 192 -5.96 10.45 0.44
CA LEU A 192 -7.25 10.95 0.91
C LEU A 192 -7.82 10.07 2.02
N ALA A 193 -7.76 8.73 1.85
CA ALA A 193 -8.20 7.79 2.86
C ALA A 193 -7.45 7.99 4.18
N THR A 194 -6.13 8.14 4.10
CA THR A 194 -5.29 8.33 5.28
C THR A 194 -5.60 9.66 5.99
N ILE A 195 -5.61 10.78 5.27
CA ILE A 195 -5.85 12.10 5.86
C ILE A 195 -7.26 12.16 6.48
N ILE A 196 -8.28 11.74 5.74
CA ILE A 196 -9.68 11.84 6.20
C ILE A 196 -9.92 10.87 7.37
N ALA A 197 -9.35 9.66 7.35
CA ALA A 197 -9.47 8.74 8.46
C ALA A 197 -8.87 9.32 9.75
N PHE A 198 -7.68 9.92 9.71
CA PHE A 198 -7.07 10.52 10.90
C PHE A 198 -7.86 11.72 11.44
N ILE A 199 -8.41 12.55 10.55
CA ILE A 199 -9.29 13.65 10.97
C ILE A 199 -10.56 13.12 11.66
N LEU A 200 -11.15 12.06 11.11
CA LEU A 200 -12.33 11.43 11.70
C LEU A 200 -12.01 10.72 13.01
N PHE A 201 -10.83 10.11 13.16
CA PHE A 201 -10.39 9.58 14.45
C PHE A 201 -10.37 10.68 15.52
N GLU A 202 -9.76 11.83 15.21
CA GLU A 202 -9.71 12.97 16.11
C GLU A 202 -11.13 13.51 16.43
N ALA A 203 -11.97 13.66 15.42
CA ALA A 203 -13.35 14.14 15.58
C ALA A 203 -14.19 13.22 16.47
N ILE A 204 -14.06 11.90 16.34
CA ILE A 204 -14.77 10.92 17.16
C ILE A 204 -14.25 10.97 18.60
N LEU A 205 -12.94 11.01 18.81
CA LEU A 205 -12.31 11.05 20.14
C LEU A 205 -12.66 12.31 20.90
N THR A 206 -12.69 13.46 20.22
CA THR A 206 -12.98 14.76 20.87
C THR A 206 -14.47 15.06 20.94
N SER A 207 -15.33 14.28 20.26
CA SER A 207 -16.76 14.54 20.09
C SER A 207 -17.06 15.93 19.51
N GLN A 208 -16.08 16.51 18.78
CA GLN A 208 -16.18 17.81 18.14
C GLN A 208 -15.99 17.65 16.63
N PHE A 209 -17.07 17.82 15.90
CA PHE A 209 -17.04 17.85 14.44
C PHE A 209 -17.39 19.25 13.96
N ASP A 210 -16.35 20.01 13.62
CA ASP A 210 -16.48 21.33 13.04
C ASP A 210 -15.97 21.32 11.59
N VAL A 211 -16.86 21.59 10.64
CA VAL A 211 -16.54 21.58 9.21
C VAL A 211 -15.52 22.65 8.83
N ASP A 212 -15.58 23.82 9.48
CA ASP A 212 -14.64 24.92 9.21
C ASP A 212 -13.24 24.56 9.75
N LEU A 213 -13.18 23.90 10.91
CA LEU A 213 -11.94 23.38 11.47
C LEU A 213 -11.36 22.25 10.58
N LEU A 214 -12.22 21.41 10.02
CA LEU A 214 -11.82 20.32 9.11
C LEU A 214 -10.99 20.83 7.93
N GLY A 215 -11.46 21.86 7.25
CA GLY A 215 -10.76 22.48 6.12
C GLY A 215 -9.39 23.05 6.51
N GLN A 216 -9.32 23.69 7.67
CA GLN A 216 -8.07 24.22 8.22
C GLN A 216 -7.11 23.11 8.62
N THR A 217 -7.59 22.03 9.25
CA THR A 217 -6.78 20.87 9.66
C THR A 217 -6.21 20.15 8.44
N ILE A 218 -7.03 19.89 7.42
CA ILE A 218 -6.54 19.31 6.13
C ILE A 218 -5.46 20.23 5.52
N GLY A 219 -5.76 21.53 5.42
CA GLY A 219 -4.83 22.50 4.83
C GLY A 219 -3.51 22.55 5.60
N ARG A 220 -3.56 22.52 6.92
CA ARG A 220 -2.39 22.52 7.81
C ARG A 220 -1.60 21.21 7.69
N ALA A 221 -2.26 20.05 7.73
CA ALA A 221 -1.63 18.76 7.55
C ALA A 221 -0.89 18.64 6.19
N VAL A 222 -1.53 19.12 5.12
CA VAL A 222 -0.92 19.17 3.78
C VAL A 222 0.26 20.14 3.76
N ALA A 223 0.12 21.34 4.31
CA ALA A 223 1.18 22.34 4.30
C ALA A 223 2.41 21.86 5.10
N VAL A 224 2.22 21.36 6.32
CA VAL A 224 3.33 20.87 7.17
C VAL A 224 3.96 19.60 6.57
N GLY A 225 3.15 18.67 6.06
CA GLY A 225 3.66 17.47 5.37
C GLY A 225 4.52 17.83 4.14
N LEU A 226 4.10 18.84 3.37
CA LEU A 226 4.89 19.37 2.26
C LEU A 226 6.17 20.06 2.76
N ILE A 227 6.08 20.94 3.75
CA ILE A 227 7.23 21.67 4.30
C ILE A 227 8.27 20.71 4.86
N LEU A 228 7.88 19.74 5.69
CA LEU A 228 8.80 18.77 6.27
C LEU A 228 9.34 17.81 5.20
N GLY A 229 8.45 17.25 4.37
CA GLY A 229 8.86 16.31 3.32
C GLY A 229 9.78 16.92 2.28
N LEU A 230 9.53 18.16 1.82
CA LEU A 230 10.42 18.90 0.92
C LEU A 230 11.66 19.42 1.65
N GLY A 231 11.47 20.01 2.83
CA GLY A 231 12.55 20.65 3.59
C GLY A 231 13.65 19.67 4.00
N VAL A 232 13.30 18.40 4.28
CA VAL A 232 14.27 17.35 4.56
C VAL A 232 14.58 16.53 3.31
N GLY A 233 13.61 16.27 2.44
CA GLY A 233 13.79 15.47 1.22
C GLY A 233 14.82 16.05 0.25
N ILE A 234 14.81 17.37 0.04
CA ILE A 234 15.78 18.02 -0.84
C ILE A 234 17.22 17.94 -0.29
N PRO A 235 17.53 18.34 0.96
CA PRO A 235 18.85 18.13 1.55
C PRO A 235 19.26 16.65 1.59
N TRP A 236 18.33 15.76 1.91
CA TRP A 236 18.60 14.32 1.97
C TRP A 236 18.99 13.75 0.60
N MET A 237 18.35 14.20 -0.47
CA MET A 237 18.76 13.89 -1.83
C MET A 237 20.25 14.20 -2.07
N TYR A 238 20.73 15.33 -1.56
CA TYR A 238 22.14 15.70 -1.67
C TYR A 238 23.03 14.82 -0.79
N VAL A 239 22.61 14.51 0.44
CA VAL A 239 23.33 13.61 1.35
C VAL A 239 23.44 12.21 0.75
N THR A 240 22.37 11.65 0.16
CA THR A 240 22.41 10.34 -0.48
C THR A 240 23.40 10.26 -1.64
N THR A 241 23.72 11.38 -2.31
CA THR A 241 24.77 11.39 -3.34
C THR A 241 26.16 11.13 -2.77
N LYS A 242 26.42 11.63 -1.57
CA LYS A 242 27.71 11.40 -0.86
C LYS A 242 27.77 10.01 -0.24
N LEU A 243 26.62 9.46 0.11
CA LEU A 243 26.47 8.12 0.70
C LEU A 243 26.29 7.02 -0.35
N ALA A 244 26.41 7.32 -1.65
CA ALA A 244 26.15 6.39 -2.74
C ALA A 244 26.94 5.08 -2.66
N ASN A 245 28.13 5.12 -2.07
CA ASN A 245 29.00 3.97 -1.86
C ASN A 245 28.92 3.41 -0.43
N ALA A 246 28.06 3.97 0.44
CA ALA A 246 27.91 3.49 1.80
C ALA A 246 26.98 2.27 1.83
N GLN A 247 27.48 1.19 2.40
CA GLN A 247 26.78 -0.10 2.51
C GLN A 247 25.38 0.00 3.15
N HIS A 248 25.14 1.06 3.94
CA HIS A 248 23.91 1.23 4.72
C HIS A 248 23.10 2.47 4.32
N SER A 249 23.23 2.98 3.09
CA SER A 249 22.58 4.22 2.67
C SER A 249 21.07 4.15 2.74
N TYR A 250 20.48 2.99 2.43
CA TYR A 250 19.03 2.75 2.55
C TYR A 250 18.57 2.75 4.03
N MET A 251 19.32 2.12 4.93
CA MET A 251 18.97 2.10 6.36
C MET A 251 19.01 3.51 6.98
N LEU A 252 19.93 4.36 6.54
CA LEU A 252 19.95 5.76 6.95
C LEU A 252 18.72 6.53 6.42
N THR A 253 18.31 6.25 5.19
CA THR A 253 17.10 6.85 4.62
C THR A 253 15.85 6.40 5.39
N LEU A 254 15.77 5.13 5.80
CA LEU A 254 14.69 4.62 6.64
C LEU A 254 14.71 5.29 8.04
N GLY A 255 15.90 5.46 8.63
CA GLY A 255 16.06 6.16 9.91
C GLY A 255 15.55 7.61 9.86
N ILE A 256 15.91 8.37 8.83
CA ILE A 256 15.39 9.73 8.62
C ILE A 256 13.88 9.73 8.41
N LEU A 257 13.36 8.75 7.67
CA LEU A 257 11.93 8.62 7.44
C LEU A 257 11.14 8.42 8.75
N PHE A 258 11.66 7.59 9.66
CA PHE A 258 11.03 7.41 10.98
C PHE A 258 11.09 8.68 11.84
N VAL A 259 12.22 9.40 11.82
CA VAL A 259 12.35 10.68 12.51
C VAL A 259 11.37 11.71 11.96
N LEU A 260 11.23 11.79 10.63
CA LEU A 260 10.28 12.69 9.97
C LEU A 260 8.83 12.39 10.34
N PHE A 261 8.46 11.10 10.36
CA PHE A 261 7.14 10.68 10.77
C PHE A 261 6.84 11.08 12.22
N PHE A 262 7.80 10.82 13.13
CA PHE A 262 7.68 11.23 14.51
C PHE A 262 7.53 12.75 14.65
N MET A 263 8.40 13.53 14.02
CA MET A 263 8.35 14.99 14.07
C MET A 263 7.02 15.55 13.57
N ALA A 264 6.50 15.03 12.44
CA ALA A 264 5.22 15.47 11.91
C ALA A 264 4.08 15.22 12.91
N ASN A 265 4.04 14.04 13.52
CA ASN A 265 3.02 13.70 14.52
C ASN A 265 3.13 14.54 15.80
N GLU A 266 4.36 14.84 16.27
CA GLU A 266 4.57 15.74 17.43
C GLU A 266 4.08 17.17 17.17
N PHE A 267 4.12 17.61 15.90
CA PHE A 267 3.50 18.89 15.51
C PHE A 267 1.97 18.81 15.33
N GLY A 268 1.36 17.68 15.66
CA GLY A 268 -0.06 17.43 15.49
C GLY A 268 -0.49 17.30 14.03
N GLU A 269 0.41 16.82 13.16
CA GLU A 269 0.20 16.78 11.73
C GLU A 269 0.42 15.37 11.14
N SER A 270 0.12 15.17 9.86
CA SER A 270 0.18 13.85 9.24
C SER A 270 1.61 13.40 8.91
N GLY A 271 2.18 12.52 9.75
CA GLY A 271 3.44 11.83 9.46
C GLY A 271 3.38 10.98 8.19
N ALA A 272 2.22 10.41 7.90
CA ALA A 272 1.97 9.62 6.69
C ALA A 272 2.16 10.45 5.40
N LEU A 273 1.59 11.66 5.36
CA LEU A 273 1.77 12.58 4.24
C LEU A 273 3.22 13.05 4.11
N THR A 274 3.88 13.33 5.23
CA THR A 274 5.31 13.69 5.25
C THR A 274 6.17 12.58 4.65
N ALA A 275 5.91 11.32 4.99
CA ALA A 275 6.58 10.15 4.45
C ALA A 275 6.38 10.02 2.93
N LEU A 276 5.16 10.25 2.46
CA LEU A 276 4.82 10.24 1.03
C LEU A 276 5.56 11.33 0.26
N VAL A 277 5.55 12.57 0.75
CA VAL A 277 6.24 13.69 0.10
C VAL A 277 7.75 13.48 0.08
N PHE A 278 8.32 12.97 1.16
CA PHE A 278 9.73 12.58 1.22
C PHE A 278 10.06 11.51 0.18
N GLY A 279 9.23 10.47 0.05
CA GLY A 279 9.35 9.45 -1.00
C GLY A 279 9.25 10.04 -2.40
N LEU A 280 8.29 10.94 -2.65
CA LEU A 280 8.11 11.64 -3.92
C LEU A 280 9.37 12.42 -4.34
N MET A 281 10.05 13.07 -3.39
CA MET A 281 11.31 13.76 -3.65
C MET A 281 12.41 12.79 -4.09
N LEU A 282 12.57 11.70 -3.36
CA LEU A 282 13.60 10.69 -3.66
C LEU A 282 13.29 9.93 -4.97
N GLY A 283 12.05 9.62 -5.26
CA GLY A 283 11.62 8.98 -6.51
C GLY A 283 11.86 9.84 -7.75
N ASN A 284 11.78 11.17 -7.60
CA ASN A 284 11.99 12.13 -8.70
C ASN A 284 13.38 12.79 -8.68
N LYS A 285 14.34 12.23 -7.95
CA LYS A 285 15.69 12.79 -7.79
C LYS A 285 16.39 13.16 -9.11
N SER A 286 16.27 12.32 -10.14
CA SER A 286 16.93 12.57 -11.44
C SER A 286 16.38 13.79 -12.17
N ARG A 287 15.11 14.13 -11.98
CA ARG A 287 14.49 15.35 -12.56
C ARG A 287 14.77 16.57 -11.73
N LEU A 288 14.59 16.46 -10.42
CA LEU A 288 14.86 17.54 -9.48
C LEU A 288 16.32 17.98 -9.52
N SER A 289 17.25 17.05 -9.70
CA SER A 289 18.66 17.38 -9.87
C SER A 289 18.96 18.26 -11.09
N LYS A 290 18.23 18.03 -12.20
CA LYS A 290 18.35 18.89 -13.41
C LYS A 290 17.82 20.30 -13.15
N VAL A 291 16.72 20.43 -12.42
CA VAL A 291 16.12 21.72 -12.05
C VAL A 291 16.98 22.45 -11.04
N LEU A 292 17.47 21.74 -10.03
CA LEU A 292 18.31 22.30 -8.95
C LEU A 292 19.78 22.41 -9.32
N LYS A 293 20.15 22.00 -10.57
CA LYS A 293 21.54 22.04 -11.11
C LYS A 293 22.57 21.25 -10.28
N PHE A 294 22.14 20.21 -9.57
CA PHE A 294 23.04 19.29 -8.87
C PHE A 294 23.43 18.13 -9.78
N LYS A 295 24.73 17.78 -9.81
CA LYS A 295 25.16 16.52 -10.43
C LYS A 295 24.91 15.37 -9.46
N LEU A 296 23.88 14.61 -9.71
CA LEU A 296 23.63 13.37 -8.97
C LEU A 296 24.40 12.22 -9.65
N PRO A 297 25.17 11.40 -8.92
CA PRO A 297 25.69 10.17 -9.45
C PRO A 297 24.51 9.26 -9.85
N LYS A 298 24.71 8.47 -10.92
CA LYS A 298 23.78 7.37 -11.25
C LYS A 298 23.91 6.34 -10.14
N ILE A 299 23.09 6.46 -9.10
CA ILE A 299 23.00 5.47 -8.06
C ILE A 299 22.00 4.44 -8.60
N GLY A 300 22.47 3.23 -8.86
CA GLY A 300 21.60 2.08 -8.75
C GLY A 300 21.11 2.09 -7.31
N ALA A 301 19.93 2.64 -7.09
CA ALA A 301 19.36 2.66 -5.77
C ALA A 301 19.26 1.21 -5.29
N ASP A 302 19.34 1.02 -3.99
CA ASP A 302 19.02 -0.23 -3.32
C ASP A 302 17.51 -0.58 -3.47
N ASP A 303 17.00 -0.56 -4.71
CA ASP A 303 15.63 -0.90 -5.07
C ASP A 303 15.28 -2.31 -4.54
N THR A 304 16.29 -3.18 -4.46
CA THR A 304 16.15 -4.54 -3.94
C THR A 304 15.84 -4.55 -2.45
N MET A 305 16.58 -3.77 -1.64
CA MET A 305 16.37 -3.70 -0.19
C MET A 305 15.00 -3.11 0.14
N HIS A 306 14.63 -2.02 -0.55
CA HIS A 306 13.33 -1.40 -0.38
C HIS A 306 12.19 -2.36 -0.76
N SER A 307 12.30 -3.02 -1.92
CA SER A 307 11.30 -3.99 -2.37
C SER A 307 11.14 -5.17 -1.41
N GLN A 308 12.25 -5.66 -0.83
CA GLN A 308 12.20 -6.76 0.15
C GLN A 308 11.54 -6.32 1.46
N LEU A 309 11.85 -5.11 1.96
CA LEU A 309 11.23 -4.59 3.17
C LEU A 309 9.72 -4.33 2.96
N THR A 310 9.35 -3.69 1.85
CA THR A 310 7.95 -3.45 1.50
C THR A 310 7.18 -4.76 1.35
N PHE A 311 7.79 -5.78 0.70
CA PHE A 311 7.22 -7.12 0.60
C PHE A 311 7.01 -7.74 1.99
N LEU A 312 8.02 -7.68 2.86
CA LEU A 312 7.95 -8.25 4.20
C LEU A 312 6.83 -7.62 5.03
N VAL A 313 6.81 -6.28 5.07
CA VAL A 313 5.78 -5.53 5.80
C VAL A 313 4.39 -5.84 5.26
N ARG A 314 4.22 -5.84 3.93
CA ARG A 314 2.97 -6.20 3.27
C ARG A 314 2.53 -7.62 3.61
N ALA A 315 3.43 -8.60 3.50
CA ALA A 315 3.11 -10.00 3.74
C ALA A 315 2.64 -10.24 5.19
N PHE A 316 3.40 -9.74 6.16
CA PHE A 316 3.02 -9.87 7.57
C PHE A 316 1.71 -9.15 7.88
N PHE A 317 1.51 -7.94 7.32
CA PHE A 317 0.33 -7.17 7.62
C PHE A 317 -0.96 -7.83 7.08
N PHE A 318 -0.93 -8.38 5.87
CA PHE A 318 -2.09 -9.10 5.35
C PHE A 318 -2.38 -10.39 6.12
N VAL A 319 -1.35 -11.09 6.60
CA VAL A 319 -1.55 -12.22 7.52
C VAL A 319 -2.17 -11.71 8.83
N PHE A 320 -1.75 -10.58 9.38
CA PHE A 320 -2.37 -9.99 10.57
C PHE A 320 -3.84 -9.66 10.38
N VAL A 321 -4.20 -9.06 9.24
CA VAL A 321 -5.61 -8.81 8.93
C VAL A 321 -6.42 -10.11 8.86
N GLY A 322 -5.82 -11.16 8.30
CA GLY A 322 -6.42 -12.49 8.30
C GLY A 322 -6.57 -13.10 9.70
N LEU A 323 -5.59 -12.89 10.59
CA LEU A 323 -5.64 -13.32 12.00
C LEU A 323 -6.78 -12.64 12.78
N LEU A 324 -7.06 -11.38 12.47
CA LEU A 324 -8.15 -10.61 13.09
C LEU A 324 -9.53 -10.93 12.50
N ALA A 325 -9.60 -11.70 11.40
CA ALA A 325 -10.88 -12.08 10.82
C ALA A 325 -11.65 -12.98 11.76
N SER A 326 -12.93 -12.68 11.95
CA SER A 326 -13.85 -13.50 12.73
C SER A 326 -15.01 -13.94 11.85
N PHE A 327 -15.35 -15.21 11.91
CA PHE A 327 -16.50 -15.79 11.20
C PHE A 327 -17.71 -15.97 12.11
N GLY A 328 -17.63 -15.54 13.36
CA GLY A 328 -18.71 -15.62 14.34
C GLY A 328 -19.88 -14.67 14.05
N GLN A 329 -19.61 -13.60 13.31
CA GLN A 329 -20.62 -12.59 12.97
C GLN A 329 -20.81 -12.54 11.44
N LEU A 330 -21.76 -13.32 10.95
CA LEU A 330 -22.10 -13.40 9.52
C LEU A 330 -22.56 -12.05 8.94
N GLU A 331 -23.06 -11.15 9.78
CA GLU A 331 -23.46 -9.80 9.37
C GLU A 331 -22.32 -9.00 8.74
N TYR A 332 -21.08 -9.09 9.26
CA TYR A 332 -19.92 -8.40 8.70
C TYR A 332 -19.50 -8.98 7.35
N LEU A 333 -19.66 -10.29 7.14
CA LEU A 333 -19.47 -10.92 5.84
C LEU A 333 -20.45 -10.37 4.82
N PHE A 334 -21.77 -10.42 5.14
CA PHE A 334 -22.80 -9.91 4.24
C PHE A 334 -22.62 -8.41 3.96
N PHE A 335 -22.32 -7.63 5.01
CA PHE A 335 -22.01 -6.21 4.87
C PHE A 335 -20.84 -5.99 3.92
N GLY A 336 -19.72 -6.66 4.12
CA GLY A 336 -18.51 -6.50 3.29
C GLY A 336 -18.76 -6.84 1.82
N VAL A 337 -19.52 -7.90 1.55
CA VAL A 337 -19.89 -8.29 0.18
C VAL A 337 -20.83 -7.25 -0.45
N ILE A 338 -21.89 -6.84 0.25
CA ILE A 338 -22.86 -5.86 -0.26
C ILE A 338 -22.19 -4.50 -0.50
N ALA A 339 -21.39 -4.03 0.46
CA ALA A 339 -20.66 -2.78 0.34
C ALA A 339 -19.71 -2.81 -0.88
N THR A 340 -18.99 -3.91 -1.09
CA THR A 340 -18.08 -4.03 -2.25
C THR A 340 -18.83 -4.07 -3.57
N ILE A 341 -19.95 -4.76 -3.66
CA ILE A 341 -20.81 -4.76 -4.86
C ILE A 341 -21.32 -3.34 -5.14
N ALA A 342 -21.77 -2.64 -4.11
CA ALA A 342 -22.27 -1.27 -4.25
C ALA A 342 -21.15 -0.29 -4.65
N ILE A 343 -19.92 -0.42 -4.10
CA ILE A 343 -18.74 0.32 -4.55
C ILE A 343 -18.47 0.02 -6.04
N TYR A 344 -18.55 -1.24 -6.46
CA TYR A 344 -18.34 -1.61 -7.86
C TYR A 344 -19.37 -0.98 -8.79
N VAL A 345 -20.65 -0.99 -8.41
CA VAL A 345 -21.71 -0.30 -9.18
C VAL A 345 -21.45 1.20 -9.26
N GLY A 346 -21.08 1.82 -8.14
CA GLY A 346 -20.66 3.22 -8.08
C GLY A 346 -19.47 3.50 -9.01
N ARG A 347 -18.49 2.62 -9.02
CA ARG A 347 -17.31 2.72 -9.90
C ARG A 347 -17.67 2.70 -11.37
N ILE A 348 -18.63 1.87 -11.80
CA ILE A 348 -19.12 1.85 -13.17
C ILE A 348 -19.73 3.21 -13.55
N ILE A 349 -20.53 3.80 -12.66
CA ILE A 349 -21.14 5.11 -12.87
C ILE A 349 -20.05 6.18 -12.99
N VAL A 350 -19.13 6.23 -12.04
CA VAL A 350 -18.02 7.19 -12.02
C VAL A 350 -17.16 7.07 -13.29
N THR A 351 -16.83 5.85 -13.71
CA THR A 351 -16.06 5.62 -14.94
C THR A 351 -16.77 6.17 -16.18
N LYS A 352 -18.07 5.94 -16.30
CA LYS A 352 -18.87 6.47 -17.42
C LYS A 352 -18.92 8.00 -17.44
N VAL A 353 -18.92 8.63 -16.28
CA VAL A 353 -18.93 10.11 -16.15
C VAL A 353 -17.54 10.69 -16.42
N SER A 354 -16.49 10.05 -15.89
CA SER A 354 -15.12 10.58 -15.94
C SER A 354 -14.42 10.30 -17.28
N LEU A 355 -14.66 9.12 -17.88
CA LEU A 355 -13.98 8.72 -19.11
C LEU A 355 -14.84 9.05 -20.35
N THR A 356 -14.33 9.97 -21.14
CA THR A 356 -14.95 10.43 -22.39
C THR A 356 -14.86 9.38 -23.51
N LYS A 357 -15.37 9.73 -24.72
CA LYS A 357 -15.27 8.89 -25.92
C LYS A 357 -13.83 8.64 -26.40
N ARG A 358 -12.86 9.40 -25.89
CA ARG A 358 -11.44 9.27 -26.21
C ARG A 358 -10.82 7.93 -25.73
N PHE A 359 -11.33 7.40 -24.62
CA PHE A 359 -10.84 6.15 -24.05
C PHE A 359 -11.45 4.93 -24.76
N SER A 360 -10.63 3.91 -25.03
CA SER A 360 -11.06 2.67 -25.66
C SER A 360 -12.06 1.88 -24.80
N GLN A 361 -12.70 0.88 -25.40
CA GLN A 361 -13.59 -0.04 -24.67
C GLN A 361 -12.81 -0.82 -23.60
N LEU A 362 -11.58 -1.23 -23.90
CA LEU A 362 -10.70 -1.93 -22.96
C LEU A 362 -10.30 -1.02 -21.80
N ASP A 363 -9.90 0.24 -22.09
CA ASP A 363 -9.56 1.22 -21.07
C ASP A 363 -10.70 1.43 -20.07
N LYS A 364 -11.91 1.63 -20.57
CA LYS A 364 -13.10 1.79 -19.74
C LYS A 364 -13.39 0.56 -18.91
N LYS A 365 -13.32 -0.62 -19.52
CA LYS A 365 -13.61 -1.87 -18.80
C LYS A 365 -12.60 -2.18 -17.73
N VAL A 366 -11.31 -1.97 -17.99
CA VAL A 366 -10.25 -2.11 -16.98
C VAL A 366 -10.44 -1.09 -15.85
N THR A 367 -10.80 0.16 -16.17
CA THR A 367 -11.08 1.19 -15.15
C THR A 367 -12.29 0.84 -14.29
N GLU A 368 -13.38 0.31 -14.87
CA GLU A 368 -14.58 -0.11 -14.13
C GLU A 368 -14.29 -1.20 -13.09
N VAL A 369 -13.47 -2.18 -13.44
CA VAL A 369 -13.18 -3.33 -12.56
C VAL A 369 -12.02 -3.10 -11.62
N MET A 370 -11.29 -1.98 -11.79
CA MET A 370 -10.14 -1.64 -10.95
C MET A 370 -10.59 -1.01 -9.63
N ILE A 371 -11.06 -1.87 -8.74
CA ILE A 371 -11.55 -1.52 -7.38
C ILE A 371 -10.84 -2.25 -6.25
N PRO A 372 -9.65 -2.87 -6.43
CA PRO A 372 -9.10 -3.66 -5.35
C PRO A 372 -8.76 -2.77 -4.16
N ARG A 373 -9.20 -3.16 -2.99
CA ARG A 373 -8.78 -2.55 -1.72
C ARG A 373 -7.53 -3.27 -1.22
N GLY A 374 -6.71 -2.60 -0.44
CA GLY A 374 -5.40 -3.16 -0.11
C GLY A 374 -4.85 -2.73 1.23
N LEU A 375 -3.53 -2.61 1.26
CA LEU A 375 -2.75 -2.47 2.47
C LEU A 375 -3.08 -1.19 3.25
N ALA A 376 -3.30 -0.05 2.58
CA ALA A 376 -3.68 1.18 3.27
C ALA A 376 -5.02 1.02 4.02
N ALA A 377 -6.04 0.44 3.37
CA ALA A 377 -7.32 0.17 4.01
C ALA A 377 -7.17 -0.82 5.19
N ALA A 378 -6.37 -1.87 5.01
CA ALA A 378 -6.10 -2.86 6.05
C ALA A 378 -5.44 -2.23 7.28
N VAL A 379 -4.41 -1.39 7.06
CA VAL A 379 -3.70 -0.67 8.13
C VAL A 379 -4.63 0.31 8.85
N LEU A 380 -5.35 1.15 8.10
CA LEU A 380 -6.26 2.14 8.69
C LEU A 380 -7.38 1.48 9.49
N ALA A 381 -7.85 0.29 9.09
CA ALA A 381 -8.88 -0.46 9.82
C ALA A 381 -8.44 -0.94 11.21
N THR A 382 -7.14 -0.97 11.50
CA THR A 382 -6.63 -1.38 12.82
C THR A 382 -6.51 -0.21 13.81
N PHE A 383 -6.47 1.02 13.33
CA PHE A 383 -6.35 2.20 14.20
C PHE A 383 -7.54 2.40 15.17
N PRO A 384 -8.82 2.13 14.79
CA PRO A 384 -9.92 2.14 15.74
C PRO A 384 -9.67 1.31 16.99
N LEU A 385 -9.04 0.12 16.86
CA LEU A 385 -8.64 -0.71 18.00
C LEU A 385 -7.62 0.01 18.90
N SER A 386 -6.65 0.68 18.30
CA SER A 386 -5.58 1.39 19.02
C SER A 386 -6.09 2.61 19.78
N TYR A 387 -7.12 3.27 19.24
CA TYR A 387 -7.74 4.46 19.84
C TYR A 387 -8.95 4.15 20.73
N GLY A 388 -9.37 2.88 20.82
CA GLY A 388 -10.54 2.48 21.63
C GLY A 388 -11.85 3.09 21.12
N LEU A 389 -12.01 3.24 19.81
CA LEU A 389 -13.22 3.80 19.22
C LEU A 389 -14.43 2.87 19.34
N PRO A 390 -15.66 3.39 19.21
CA PRO A 390 -16.85 2.55 19.08
C PRO A 390 -16.70 1.55 17.94
N ASN A 391 -17.25 0.34 18.10
CA ASN A 391 -17.20 -0.72 17.11
C ASN A 391 -15.80 -1.12 16.62
N ALA A 392 -14.74 -0.80 17.36
CA ALA A 392 -13.35 -0.95 16.96
C ALA A 392 -13.00 -2.33 16.38
N GLU A 393 -13.52 -3.41 17.00
CA GLU A 393 -13.28 -4.79 16.57
C GLU A 393 -13.93 -5.14 15.22
N ALA A 394 -14.97 -4.42 14.84
CA ALA A 394 -15.70 -4.68 13.60
C ALA A 394 -14.94 -4.14 12.35
N TYR A 395 -14.19 -3.04 12.50
CA TYR A 395 -13.48 -2.44 11.37
C TYR A 395 -12.53 -3.40 10.64
N PRO A 396 -11.58 -4.09 11.31
CA PRO A 396 -10.68 -5.03 10.62
C PRO A 396 -11.46 -6.19 9.97
N GLN A 397 -12.53 -6.67 10.61
CA GLN A 397 -13.33 -7.78 10.12
C GLN A 397 -14.09 -7.39 8.85
N ILE A 398 -14.79 -6.25 8.85
CA ILE A 398 -15.52 -5.75 7.68
C ILE A 398 -14.55 -5.47 6.53
N VAL A 399 -13.44 -4.79 6.83
CA VAL A 399 -12.43 -4.43 5.81
C VAL A 399 -11.78 -5.68 5.23
N PHE A 400 -11.57 -6.74 6.02
CA PHE A 400 -11.13 -8.04 5.51
C PHE A 400 -12.06 -8.55 4.40
N PHE A 401 -13.37 -8.59 4.63
CA PHE A 401 -14.33 -9.06 3.63
C PHE A 401 -14.41 -8.14 2.42
N ILE A 402 -14.29 -6.83 2.61
CA ILE A 402 -14.25 -5.86 1.51
C ILE A 402 -13.01 -6.07 0.64
N ILE A 403 -11.82 -6.25 1.24
CA ILE A 403 -10.58 -6.52 0.50
C ILE A 403 -10.71 -7.81 -0.30
N MET A 404 -11.11 -8.91 0.35
CA MET A 404 -11.26 -10.21 -0.31
C MET A 404 -12.25 -10.13 -1.48
N THR A 405 -13.43 -9.56 -1.26
CA THR A 405 -14.47 -9.45 -2.30
C THR A 405 -14.03 -8.53 -3.44
N SER A 406 -13.37 -7.40 -3.14
CA SER A 406 -12.87 -6.47 -4.16
C SER A 406 -11.79 -7.09 -5.04
N VAL A 407 -10.87 -7.87 -4.45
CA VAL A 407 -9.85 -8.62 -5.19
C VAL A 407 -10.48 -9.66 -6.10
N ILE A 408 -11.49 -10.40 -5.61
CA ILE A 408 -12.23 -11.39 -6.42
C ILE A 408 -12.94 -10.71 -7.59
N ILE A 409 -13.70 -9.64 -7.36
CA ILE A 409 -14.41 -8.90 -8.41
C ILE A 409 -13.42 -8.36 -9.45
N THR A 410 -12.32 -7.76 -9.00
CA THR A 410 -11.27 -7.24 -9.88
C THR A 410 -10.68 -8.36 -10.75
N THR A 411 -10.30 -9.49 -10.14
CA THR A 411 -9.70 -10.63 -10.86
C THR A 411 -10.63 -11.20 -11.91
N ILE A 412 -11.90 -11.45 -11.56
CA ILE A 412 -12.91 -11.95 -12.50
C ILE A 412 -13.19 -10.93 -13.61
N GLY A 413 -13.30 -9.64 -13.24
CA GLY A 413 -13.55 -8.56 -14.17
C GLY A 413 -12.42 -8.39 -15.19
N LEU A 414 -11.18 -8.44 -14.75
CA LEU A 414 -10.00 -8.41 -15.62
C LEU A 414 -9.90 -9.66 -16.50
N GLY A 415 -10.26 -10.84 -15.98
CA GLY A 415 -10.35 -12.04 -16.78
C GLY A 415 -11.29 -11.88 -17.99
N LYS A 416 -12.45 -11.25 -17.79
CA LYS A 416 -13.39 -10.91 -18.88
C LYS A 416 -12.86 -9.82 -19.81
N ALA A 417 -12.10 -8.86 -19.30
CA ALA A 417 -11.51 -7.79 -20.10
C ALA A 417 -10.44 -8.27 -21.09
N LYS A 418 -9.79 -9.40 -20.85
CA LYS A 418 -8.83 -10.02 -21.79
C LYS A 418 -9.42 -10.34 -23.18
N ASN A 419 -10.73 -10.49 -23.26
CA ASN A 419 -11.43 -10.79 -24.52
C ASN A 419 -11.75 -9.52 -25.35
N ILE A 420 -11.47 -8.34 -24.83
CA ILE A 420 -11.68 -7.06 -25.50
C ILE A 420 -10.42 -6.72 -26.30
N PRO A 421 -10.52 -6.37 -27.60
CA PRO A 421 -9.35 -6.01 -28.37
C PRO A 421 -8.62 -4.79 -27.80
N PRO A 422 -7.28 -4.78 -27.86
CA PRO A 422 -6.48 -3.65 -27.41
C PRO A 422 -6.78 -2.40 -28.27
N PRO A 423 -6.52 -1.19 -27.75
CA PRO A 423 -6.67 0.03 -28.53
C PRO A 423 -5.68 0.06 -29.73
N ASP A 424 -6.09 0.66 -30.85
CA ASP A 424 -5.37 0.68 -32.14
C ASP A 424 -3.93 1.24 -32.07
N ASN A 425 -3.58 1.92 -30.99
CA ASN A 425 -2.25 2.52 -30.76
C ASN A 425 -1.25 1.57 -30.07
N VAL A 426 -1.61 0.32 -29.81
CA VAL A 426 -0.76 -0.67 -29.13
C VAL A 426 -0.54 -1.87 -30.04
N GLU A 427 0.52 -1.85 -30.86
CA GLU A 427 0.97 -3.01 -31.61
C GLU A 427 2.13 -3.72 -30.88
N GLY A 428 1.96 -5.01 -30.63
CA GLY A 428 3.06 -5.90 -30.22
C GLY A 428 3.73 -5.61 -28.87
N GLY A 429 3.05 -4.96 -27.93
CA GLY A 429 3.61 -4.64 -26.60
C GLY A 429 4.51 -3.40 -26.56
N PHE A 430 4.72 -2.74 -27.69
CA PHE A 430 5.42 -1.47 -27.80
C PHE A 430 4.49 -0.37 -28.33
N ILE A 431 4.56 0.81 -27.72
CA ILE A 431 3.72 1.94 -28.11
C ILE A 431 4.22 2.52 -29.41
N LYS A 432 3.35 2.61 -30.44
CA LYS A 432 3.62 3.48 -31.58
C LYS A 432 3.68 4.93 -31.10
N LYS A 433 4.83 5.60 -31.28
CA LYS A 433 4.95 7.05 -31.08
C LYS A 433 3.90 7.76 -31.91
N SER A 434 3.19 8.72 -31.30
CA SER A 434 2.23 9.57 -32.01
C SER A 434 2.93 10.29 -33.17
N PRO A 435 2.27 10.46 -34.34
CA PRO A 435 2.86 11.13 -35.51
C PRO A 435 3.26 12.59 -35.25
N ASP A 436 2.80 13.20 -34.15
CA ASP A 436 3.07 14.59 -33.80
C ASP A 436 4.31 14.82 -32.92
N GLU A 437 5.01 13.75 -32.52
CA GLU A 437 6.29 13.89 -31.83
C GLU A 437 7.42 13.97 -32.88
N LYS A 438 7.65 15.19 -33.39
CA LYS A 438 8.76 15.51 -34.29
C LYS A 438 10.07 15.00 -33.68
N ASP A 439 10.80 14.23 -34.47
CA ASP A 439 12.10 13.67 -34.17
C ASP A 439 13.03 14.67 -33.51
N VAL A 440 13.25 14.54 -32.21
CA VAL A 440 14.46 15.02 -31.56
C VAL A 440 15.50 13.94 -31.85
N PRO A 441 16.58 14.24 -32.57
CA PRO A 441 17.58 13.24 -32.90
C PRO A 441 18.13 12.63 -31.61
N GLU A 442 17.90 11.36 -31.45
CA GLU A 442 18.50 10.51 -30.43
C GLU A 442 20.01 10.52 -30.69
N LYS A 443 20.78 11.15 -29.82
CA LYS A 443 22.23 11.01 -29.84
C LYS A 443 22.55 9.55 -29.55
N ASP A 444 23.05 8.86 -30.59
CA ASP A 444 23.64 7.55 -30.51
C ASP A 444 24.78 7.53 -29.48
N ASP A 445 24.47 7.08 -28.28
CA ASP A 445 25.43 6.60 -27.28
C ASP A 445 25.17 5.10 -27.03
N GLU A 446 25.18 4.30 -28.12
CA GLU A 446 25.46 2.87 -28.00
C GLU A 446 26.95 2.66 -27.80
N PRO A 447 27.38 1.91 -26.76
CA PRO A 447 28.79 1.52 -26.66
C PRO A 447 29.09 0.60 -27.86
N LYS A 448 29.92 1.07 -28.78
CA LYS A 448 30.48 0.27 -29.87
C LYS A 448 31.16 -0.96 -29.29
N ILE A 449 30.52 -2.11 -29.45
CA ILE A 449 31.19 -3.41 -29.26
C ILE A 449 32.25 -3.50 -30.37
N VAL A 450 33.49 -3.24 -30.00
CA VAL A 450 34.65 -3.48 -30.84
C VAL A 450 34.77 -4.99 -30.99
N LYS A 451 34.38 -5.51 -32.15
CA LYS A 451 34.68 -6.89 -32.52
C LYS A 451 36.21 -6.98 -32.72
N LEU A 452 36.87 -7.63 -31.77
CA LEU A 452 38.28 -8.00 -31.92
C LEU A 452 38.44 -8.87 -33.17
N SER A 453 39.37 -8.52 -34.03
CA SER A 453 39.70 -9.28 -35.21
C SER A 453 40.27 -10.65 -34.83
N GLU A 454 40.09 -11.64 -35.71
CA GLU A 454 40.56 -13.03 -35.49
C GLU A 454 42.10 -13.14 -35.26
N SER A 455 42.85 -12.11 -35.59
CA SER A 455 44.32 -12.06 -35.37
C SER A 455 44.73 -11.78 -33.91
N GLU A 456 43.80 -11.34 -33.06
CA GLU A 456 44.08 -11.05 -31.63
C GLU A 456 43.65 -12.18 -30.65
N LYS A 457 42.90 -13.19 -31.15
CA LYS A 457 42.49 -14.36 -30.36
C LYS A 457 43.60 -15.39 -30.17
N ASN A 458 44.73 -15.30 -30.84
CA ASN A 458 45.83 -16.26 -30.76
C ASN A 458 47.00 -15.83 -29.89
N LYS A 459 46.82 -14.82 -29.01
CA LYS A 459 47.91 -14.34 -28.12
C LYS A 459 47.47 -14.18 -26.63
N LEU A 460 46.50 -14.96 -26.18
CA LEU A 460 46.25 -15.14 -24.76
C LEU A 460 46.13 -16.60 -24.42
#